data_d2471487cc71e66d13269947166f8110
#
_entry.id   d2471487cc71e66d13269947166f8110
#
_cell.length_a   1.000
_cell.length_b   1.000
_cell.length_c   1.000
_cell.angle_alpha   90.00
_cell.angle_beta   90.00
_cell.angle_gamma   90.00
#
_symmetry.space_group_name_H-M   'P 1'
#
loop_
_entity.id
_entity.type
_entity.pdbx_description
1 polymer ?
#
loop_
_entity_poly.entity_id
_entity_poly.type
_entity_poly.pdbx_seq_one_letter_code
_entity_poly.pdbx_strand_id
1 'polypeptide(L)'
;MALWQNEGHYVGSHTMDHPFLSRCGTDRLHDELSESKRFFEKLNGKPVECLCYPYGDFDRKVMQEAEKCGYKLGLAIFYDVPLWTQDLLALPRIPIPARQPMWEFKLKVSRIHLIFIWLRQLERRFKKTFRK
;
A
#
# COMPACT_ATOMS: atom_id res chain seq x y z
N MET A 1 6.70 15.91 -14.65
CA MET A 1 7.25 15.11 -13.53
C MET A 1 8.53 15.66 -12.93
N ALA A 2 9.52 16.06 -13.72
CA ALA A 2 10.78 16.63 -13.19
C ALA A 2 10.58 17.81 -12.20
N LEU A 3 9.62 18.70 -12.46
CA LEU A 3 9.28 19.80 -11.55
C LEU A 3 8.87 19.32 -10.15
N TRP A 4 8.01 18.33 -10.07
CA TRP A 4 7.52 17.80 -8.79
C TRP A 4 8.65 17.16 -7.96
N GLN A 5 9.55 16.43 -8.62
CA GLN A 5 10.68 15.81 -7.92
C GLN A 5 11.70 16.84 -7.42
N ASN A 6 11.86 17.94 -8.15
CA ASN A 6 12.74 19.06 -7.73
C ASN A 6 12.15 19.81 -6.52
N GLU A 7 10.84 19.74 -6.33
CA GLU A 7 10.10 20.29 -5.17
C GLU A 7 10.02 19.31 -3.99
N GLY A 8 10.70 18.16 -4.06
CA GLY A 8 10.74 17.18 -2.97
C GLY A 8 9.61 16.15 -2.98
N HIS A 9 8.80 16.10 -4.04
CA HIS A 9 7.76 15.07 -4.18
C HIS A 9 8.36 13.71 -4.59
N TYR A 10 7.74 12.64 -4.12
CA TYR A 10 8.15 11.28 -4.42
C TYR A 10 7.15 10.60 -5.37
N VAL A 11 7.66 9.91 -6.39
CA VAL A 11 6.84 9.14 -7.34
C VAL A 11 6.92 7.67 -6.99
N GLY A 12 5.77 7.04 -6.73
CA GLY A 12 5.63 5.61 -6.54
C GLY A 12 4.96 4.94 -7.73
N SER A 13 5.08 3.62 -7.83
CA SER A 13 4.38 2.81 -8.81
C SER A 13 2.99 2.40 -8.31
N HIS A 14 2.07 2.17 -9.26
CA HIS A 14 0.74 1.64 -8.99
C HIS A 14 0.32 0.59 -10.03
N THR A 15 1.29 -0.23 -10.50
CA THR A 15 1.18 -1.24 -11.57
C THR A 15 0.93 -0.62 -12.96
N MET A 16 0.81 -1.46 -13.99
CA MET A 16 0.50 -1.00 -15.36
C MET A 16 -1.01 -0.91 -15.58
N ASP A 17 -1.74 -1.99 -15.33
CA ASP A 17 -3.15 -2.15 -15.68
C ASP A 17 -4.09 -2.15 -14.47
N HIS A 18 -3.57 -1.88 -13.27
CA HIS A 18 -4.34 -1.83 -12.03
C HIS A 18 -5.15 -3.12 -11.72
N PRO A 19 -4.55 -4.33 -11.83
CA PRO A 19 -5.25 -5.58 -11.56
C PRO A 19 -5.34 -5.90 -10.06
N PHE A 20 -6.16 -6.91 -9.70
CA PHE A 20 -6.04 -7.60 -8.42
C PHE A 20 -4.80 -8.48 -8.43
N LEU A 21 -3.72 -8.03 -7.78
CA LEU A 21 -2.40 -8.66 -7.86
C LEU A 21 -2.37 -10.08 -7.30
N SER A 22 -3.13 -10.36 -6.24
CA SER A 22 -3.24 -11.70 -5.64
C SER A 22 -3.81 -12.74 -6.60
N ARG A 23 -4.56 -12.28 -7.64
CA ARG A 23 -5.19 -13.13 -8.65
C ARG A 23 -4.36 -13.29 -9.93
N CYS A 24 -3.26 -12.56 -10.05
CA CYS A 24 -2.39 -12.66 -11.21
C CYS A 24 -1.56 -13.95 -11.19
N GLY A 25 -1.37 -14.55 -12.38
CA GLY A 25 -0.34 -15.57 -12.60
C GLY A 25 1.06 -14.97 -12.36
N THR A 26 2.05 -15.83 -12.20
CA THR A 26 3.41 -15.39 -11.81
C THR A 26 4.01 -14.42 -12.82
N ASP A 27 3.92 -14.75 -14.13
CA ASP A 27 4.52 -13.94 -15.20
C ASP A 27 3.83 -12.57 -15.28
N ARG A 28 2.50 -12.55 -15.28
CA ARG A 28 1.75 -11.30 -15.29
C ARG A 28 2.02 -10.45 -14.05
N LEU A 29 2.15 -11.06 -12.87
CA LEU A 29 2.48 -10.34 -11.65
C LEU A 29 3.84 -9.67 -11.76
N HIS A 30 4.83 -10.40 -12.30
CA HIS A 30 6.17 -9.86 -12.55
C HIS A 30 6.12 -8.68 -13.52
N ASP A 31 5.45 -8.81 -14.65
CA ASP A 31 5.33 -7.78 -15.67
C ASP A 31 4.66 -6.51 -15.12
N GLU A 32 3.53 -6.65 -14.43
CA GLU A 32 2.81 -5.53 -13.81
C GLU A 32 3.70 -4.72 -12.84
N LEU A 33 4.55 -5.39 -12.09
CA LEU A 33 5.43 -4.76 -11.11
C LEU A 33 6.71 -4.21 -11.75
N SER A 34 7.38 -5.02 -12.58
CA SER A 34 8.68 -4.67 -13.15
C SER A 34 8.58 -3.60 -14.24
N GLU A 35 7.54 -3.68 -15.10
CA GLU A 35 7.39 -2.73 -16.20
C GLU A 35 6.93 -1.36 -15.73
N SER A 36 5.98 -1.30 -14.79
CA SER A 36 5.58 -0.03 -14.20
C SER A 36 6.75 0.67 -13.50
N LYS A 37 7.57 -0.07 -12.76
CA LYS A 37 8.79 0.45 -12.14
C LYS A 37 9.74 1.03 -13.18
N ARG A 38 10.09 0.24 -14.19
CA ARG A 38 11.00 0.65 -15.28
C ARG A 38 10.49 1.87 -16.04
N PHE A 39 9.17 1.93 -16.31
CA PHE A 39 8.55 3.08 -16.96
C PHE A 39 8.78 4.37 -16.19
N PHE A 40 8.48 4.38 -14.89
CA PHE A 40 8.65 5.58 -14.08
C PHE A 40 10.12 5.90 -13.82
N GLU A 41 11.01 4.92 -13.66
CA GLU A 41 12.44 5.15 -13.54
C GLU A 41 13.03 5.79 -14.79
N LYS A 42 12.64 5.31 -15.98
CA LYS A 42 13.04 5.92 -17.26
C LYS A 42 12.53 7.35 -17.40
N LEU A 43 11.30 7.61 -16.96
CA LEU A 43 10.68 8.93 -17.07
C LEU A 43 11.29 9.94 -16.06
N ASN A 44 11.68 9.48 -14.89
CA ASN A 44 12.13 10.32 -13.78
C ASN A 44 13.65 10.42 -13.65
N GLY A 45 14.39 9.48 -14.23
CA GLY A 45 15.83 9.35 -14.04
C GLY A 45 16.25 9.00 -12.59
N LYS A 46 15.33 8.52 -11.76
CA LYS A 46 15.54 8.16 -10.35
C LYS A 46 14.91 6.83 -10.03
N PRO A 47 15.44 6.06 -9.06
CA PRO A 47 14.84 4.82 -8.60
C PRO A 47 13.41 5.02 -8.08
N VAL A 48 12.52 4.08 -8.39
CA VAL A 48 11.14 4.00 -7.87
C VAL A 48 11.06 2.85 -6.88
N GLU A 49 11.12 3.16 -5.61
CA GLU A 49 11.21 2.17 -4.53
C GLU A 49 9.88 1.92 -3.82
N CYS A 50 8.86 2.72 -4.12
CA CYS A 50 7.55 2.64 -3.50
C CYS A 50 6.51 2.06 -4.45
N LEU A 51 5.77 1.04 -3.99
CA LEU A 51 4.62 0.45 -4.66
C LEU A 51 3.35 0.74 -3.85
N CYS A 52 2.30 1.19 -4.51
CA CYS A 52 0.96 1.22 -3.95
C CYS A 52 0.16 0.07 -4.55
N TYR A 53 -0.34 -0.85 -3.73
CA TYR A 53 -1.12 -1.99 -4.22
C TYR A 53 -2.49 -1.54 -4.72
N PRO A 54 -2.89 -1.87 -5.98
CA PRO A 54 -4.25 -1.66 -6.48
C PRO A 54 -5.28 -2.32 -5.56
N TYR A 55 -6.34 -1.59 -5.23
CA TYR A 55 -7.39 -2.02 -4.29
C TYR A 55 -6.88 -2.39 -2.88
N GLY A 56 -5.60 -2.20 -2.58
CA GLY A 56 -4.94 -2.75 -1.39
C GLY A 56 -4.80 -4.27 -1.45
N ASP A 57 -4.95 -4.87 -2.63
CA ASP A 57 -4.91 -6.31 -2.83
C ASP A 57 -3.46 -6.81 -2.92
N PHE A 58 -3.04 -7.57 -1.92
CA PHE A 58 -1.74 -8.22 -1.87
C PHE A 58 -1.78 -9.42 -0.93
N ASP A 59 -0.85 -10.33 -1.16
CA ASP A 59 -0.55 -11.48 -0.31
C ASP A 59 0.96 -11.66 -0.19
N ARG A 60 1.39 -12.73 0.46
CA ARG A 60 2.81 -13.02 0.64
C ARG A 60 3.56 -13.21 -0.70
N LYS A 61 2.90 -13.82 -1.71
CA LYS A 61 3.46 -14.00 -3.05
C LYS A 61 3.70 -12.65 -3.72
N VAL A 62 2.74 -11.74 -3.64
CA VAL A 62 2.83 -10.39 -4.21
C VAL A 62 3.94 -9.58 -3.55
N MET A 63 4.06 -9.64 -2.21
CA MET A 63 5.14 -8.95 -1.50
C MET A 63 6.52 -9.48 -1.88
N GLN A 64 6.68 -10.80 -1.97
CA GLN A 64 7.94 -11.41 -2.40
C GLN A 64 8.33 -11.02 -3.82
N GLU A 65 7.36 -10.92 -4.73
CA GLU A 65 7.62 -10.49 -6.09
C GLU A 65 7.95 -8.99 -6.16
N ALA A 66 7.27 -8.16 -5.37
CA ALA A 66 7.60 -6.74 -5.24
C ALA A 66 9.04 -6.53 -4.72
N GLU A 67 9.48 -7.32 -3.73
CA GLU A 67 10.85 -7.31 -3.22
C GLU A 67 11.87 -7.68 -4.30
N LYS A 68 11.62 -8.74 -5.07
CA LYS A 68 12.46 -9.16 -6.19
C LYS A 68 12.55 -8.10 -7.29
N CYS A 69 11.46 -7.37 -7.56
CA CYS A 69 11.45 -6.24 -8.47
C CYS A 69 12.17 -5.00 -7.91
N GLY A 70 12.65 -5.05 -6.64
CA GLY A 70 13.42 -3.98 -6.02
C GLY A 70 12.58 -2.87 -5.41
N TYR A 71 11.31 -3.13 -5.09
CA TYR A 71 10.53 -2.25 -4.24
C TYR A 71 10.95 -2.42 -2.78
N LYS A 72 11.03 -1.30 -2.06
CA LYS A 72 11.39 -1.27 -0.63
C LYS A 72 10.21 -0.92 0.26
N LEU A 73 9.20 -0.26 -0.31
CA LEU A 73 8.00 0.18 0.39
C LEU A 73 6.75 -0.29 -0.36
N GLY A 74 5.81 -0.91 0.35
CA GLY A 74 4.51 -1.31 -0.16
C GLY A 74 3.39 -0.66 0.63
N LEU A 75 2.56 0.17 -0.05
CA LEU A 75 1.46 0.89 0.56
C LEU A 75 0.15 0.12 0.36
N ALA A 76 -0.42 -0.33 1.47
CA ALA A 76 -1.68 -1.07 1.51
C ALA A 76 -2.85 -0.19 1.98
N ILE A 77 -4.08 -0.70 1.85
CA ILE A 77 -5.26 -0.09 2.47
C ILE A 77 -5.34 -0.56 3.93
N PHE A 78 -5.65 0.39 4.80
CA PHE A 78 -5.65 0.30 6.24
C PHE A 78 -6.37 -0.91 6.86
N TYR A 79 -7.44 -1.42 6.25
CA TYR A 79 -8.30 -2.42 6.90
C TYR A 79 -7.71 -3.84 6.96
N ASP A 80 -6.71 -4.13 6.14
CA ASP A 80 -6.18 -5.48 5.96
C ASP A 80 -4.79 -5.68 6.59
N VAL A 81 -4.18 -4.61 7.08
CA VAL A 81 -2.83 -4.63 7.66
C VAL A 81 -2.84 -4.11 9.09
N PRO A 82 -2.15 -4.77 10.04
CA PRO A 82 -1.96 -4.21 11.37
C PRO A 82 -1.22 -2.87 11.34
N LEU A 83 -1.69 -1.89 12.08
CA LEU A 83 -1.06 -0.55 12.15
C LEU A 83 0.38 -0.55 12.68
N TRP A 84 0.74 -1.60 13.37
CA TRP A 84 2.07 -1.79 13.98
C TRP A 84 2.92 -2.79 13.20
N THR A 85 2.60 -3.01 11.93
CA THR A 85 3.47 -3.86 11.10
C THR A 85 4.86 -3.25 11.00
N GLN A 86 5.86 -4.10 11.10
CA GLN A 86 7.25 -3.75 10.80
C GLN A 86 7.62 -4.11 9.36
N ASP A 87 6.69 -4.70 8.61
CA ASP A 87 6.91 -5.07 7.22
C ASP A 87 6.72 -3.83 6.33
N LEU A 88 7.83 -3.37 5.79
CA LEU A 88 7.87 -2.19 4.92
C LEU A 88 7.12 -2.40 3.60
N LEU A 89 6.89 -3.65 3.19
CA LEU A 89 6.08 -3.98 2.02
C LEU A 89 4.58 -4.10 2.32
N ALA A 90 4.16 -3.81 3.55
CA ALA A 90 2.77 -3.88 3.97
C ALA A 90 2.36 -2.67 4.84
N LEU A 91 2.77 -1.45 4.47
CA LEU A 91 2.49 -0.25 5.24
C LEU A 91 1.03 0.19 5.08
N PRO A 92 0.27 0.30 6.17
CA PRO A 92 -1.14 0.73 6.11
C PRO A 92 -1.27 2.22 5.86
N ARG A 93 -2.25 2.62 5.04
CA ARG A 93 -2.62 4.02 4.81
C ARG A 93 -3.99 4.31 5.41
N ILE A 94 -4.12 5.44 6.10
CA ILE A 94 -5.40 5.92 6.63
C ILE A 94 -6.06 6.81 5.57
N PRO A 95 -7.25 6.45 5.06
CA PRO A 95 -7.95 7.27 4.08
C PRO A 95 -8.52 8.54 4.73
N ILE A 96 -8.24 9.68 4.12
CA ILE A 96 -8.74 10.98 4.51
C ILE A 96 -9.65 11.50 3.38
N PRO A 97 -10.99 11.42 3.51
CA PRO A 97 -11.91 11.97 2.53
C PRO A 97 -11.79 13.49 2.41
N ALA A 98 -11.93 14.05 1.20
CA ALA A 98 -11.77 15.47 0.93
C ALA A 98 -12.77 16.36 1.73
N ARG A 99 -13.97 15.84 2.04
CA ARG A 99 -15.00 16.57 2.80
C ARG A 99 -15.07 16.20 4.27
N GLN A 100 -13.99 15.63 4.82
CA GLN A 100 -13.96 15.22 6.21
C GLN A 100 -13.87 16.43 7.15
N PRO A 101 -14.72 16.51 8.20
CA PRO A 101 -14.60 17.54 9.21
C PRO A 101 -13.24 17.53 9.91
N MET A 102 -12.73 18.70 10.28
CA MET A 102 -11.40 18.84 10.91
C MET A 102 -11.28 18.06 12.24
N TRP A 103 -12.35 17.95 13.02
CA TRP A 103 -12.33 17.17 14.25
C TRP A 103 -12.13 15.67 13.99
N GLU A 104 -12.73 15.13 12.92
CA GLU A 104 -12.55 13.74 12.53
C GLU A 104 -11.13 13.49 12.01
N PHE A 105 -10.56 14.43 11.24
CA PHE A 105 -9.16 14.38 10.84
C PHE A 105 -8.24 14.32 12.06
N LYS A 106 -8.42 15.25 13.03
CA LYS A 106 -7.64 15.27 14.28
C LYS A 106 -7.77 13.96 15.04
N LEU A 107 -8.97 13.37 15.08
CA LEU A 107 -9.18 12.06 15.70
C LEU A 107 -8.39 10.96 14.97
N LYS A 108 -8.45 10.91 13.63
CA LYS A 108 -7.76 9.90 12.80
C LYS A 108 -6.26 9.94 12.93
N VAL A 109 -5.65 11.10 13.10
CA VAL A 109 -4.20 11.24 13.31
C VAL A 109 -3.77 11.16 14.76
N SER A 110 -4.71 11.04 15.71
CA SER A 110 -4.43 10.93 17.15
C SER A 110 -4.12 9.48 17.54
N ARG A 111 -3.40 9.31 18.66
CA ARG A 111 -3.15 7.99 19.26
C ARG A 111 -4.43 7.26 19.68
N ILE A 112 -5.50 7.99 19.98
CA ILE A 112 -6.81 7.43 20.37
C ILE A 112 -7.40 6.64 19.19
N HIS A 113 -7.27 7.14 17.97
CA HIS A 113 -7.74 6.44 16.78
C HIS A 113 -7.02 5.10 16.57
N LEU A 114 -5.73 5.04 16.90
CA LEU A 114 -4.95 3.79 16.83
C LEU A 114 -5.54 2.71 17.76
N ILE A 115 -5.98 3.09 18.96
CA ILE A 115 -6.64 2.19 19.92
C ILE A 115 -7.99 1.69 19.35
N PHE A 116 -8.77 2.59 18.74
CA PHE A 116 -10.07 2.24 18.16
C PHE A 116 -9.93 1.26 16.99
N ILE A 117 -8.90 1.44 16.18
CA ILE A 117 -8.58 0.52 15.09
C ILE A 117 -8.13 -0.83 15.61
N TRP A 118 -7.27 -0.86 16.61
CA TRP A 118 -6.82 -2.07 17.25
C TRP A 118 -8.01 -2.90 17.79
N LEU A 119 -8.96 -2.27 18.47
CA LEU A 119 -10.18 -2.92 18.95
C LEU A 119 -11.00 -3.51 17.79
N ARG A 120 -11.20 -2.78 16.68
CA ARG A 120 -11.90 -3.29 15.50
C ARG A 120 -11.18 -4.45 14.81
N GLN A 121 -9.87 -4.44 14.77
CA GLN A 121 -9.08 -5.56 14.22
C GLN A 121 -9.19 -6.81 15.10
N LEU A 122 -9.25 -6.65 16.44
CA LEU A 122 -9.53 -7.75 17.36
C LEU A 122 -10.91 -8.37 17.11
N GLU A 123 -11.95 -7.57 17.00
CA GLU A 123 -13.31 -8.08 16.70
C GLU A 123 -13.37 -8.88 15.39
N ARG A 124 -12.67 -8.41 14.33
CA ARG A 124 -12.61 -9.12 13.06
C ARG A 124 -11.88 -10.45 13.17
N ARG A 125 -10.81 -10.53 13.94
CA ARG A 125 -10.08 -11.77 14.22
C ARG A 125 -10.98 -12.77 14.95
N PHE A 126 -11.68 -12.34 16.00
CA PHE A 126 -12.63 -13.18 16.72
C PHE A 126 -13.75 -13.70 15.82
N LYS A 127 -14.37 -12.86 14.98
CA LYS A 127 -15.43 -13.29 14.04
C LYS A 127 -14.94 -14.28 12.99
N LYS A 128 -13.68 -14.21 12.54
CA LYS A 128 -13.09 -15.21 11.62
C LYS A 128 -12.85 -16.57 12.30
N THR A 129 -12.53 -16.58 13.59
CA THR A 129 -12.24 -17.82 14.35
C THR A 129 -13.54 -18.59 14.68
N PHE A 130 -14.65 -17.90 14.90
CA PHE A 130 -15.95 -18.52 15.21
C PHE A 130 -16.84 -18.83 13.99
N ARG A 131 -16.35 -18.61 12.78
CA ARG A 131 -17.09 -18.85 11.52
C ARG A 131 -16.56 -20.07 10.74
N LYS A 132 -15.79 -20.93 11.40
CA LYS A 132 -15.40 -22.26 10.92
C LYS A 132 -16.27 -23.36 11.52
#